data_b9d9867ea9b00e19258d790922aff1d9
#
_entry.id   b9d9867ea9b00e19258d790922aff1d9
#
_cell.length_a   1.000
_cell.length_b   1.000
_cell.length_c   1.000
_cell.angle_alpha   90.00
_cell.angle_beta   90.00
_cell.angle_gamma   90.00
#
_symmetry.space_group_name_H-M   'P 1'
#
loop_
_entity.id
_entity.type
_entity.pdbx_description
1 polymer ?
#
loop_
_entity_poly.entity_id
_entity_poly.type
_entity_poly.pdbx_seq_one_letter_code
_entity_poly.pdbx_strand_id
1 'polypeptide(L)'
;MFEELEKINSRPRPFEFYTASDLWTDEHTSKQMLSFHLNGEIDVSSRKTSFIDRSSEWISSHFNVGKGMKLADFGCGPGLYTTKLAKKRAEVTGIDFSTRSIQYAQEVAIREGLSIHYVNQDYLVFKTDDRFALILMIMCDFCAQPYPEKKDAVQVPCFSGAWWLYST
;
A
#
# COMPACT_ATOMS: atom_id res chain seq x y z
N MET A 1 36.14 10.02 18.27
CA MET A 1 35.66 8.65 18.60
C MET A 1 34.44 8.69 19.54
N PHE A 2 34.52 9.27 20.77
CA PHE A 2 33.33 9.34 21.66
C PHE A 2 32.18 10.15 21.07
N GLU A 3 32.45 11.31 20.50
CA GLU A 3 31.44 12.15 19.83
C GLU A 3 30.79 11.47 18.62
N GLU A 4 31.52 10.64 17.89
CA GLU A 4 30.98 9.85 16.77
C GLU A 4 30.10 8.72 17.26
N LEU A 5 30.47 8.04 18.34
CA LEU A 5 29.64 7.01 18.98
C LEU A 5 28.37 7.62 19.60
N GLU A 6 28.45 8.82 20.16
CA GLU A 6 27.33 9.57 20.68
C GLU A 6 26.33 9.95 19.57
N LYS A 7 26.84 10.39 18.39
CA LYS A 7 26.01 10.64 17.21
C LYS A 7 25.33 9.38 16.67
N ILE A 8 26.04 8.24 16.63
CA ILE A 8 25.47 6.96 16.20
C ILE A 8 24.40 6.48 17.17
N ASN A 9 24.61 6.69 18.48
CA ASN A 9 23.64 6.31 19.53
C ASN A 9 22.56 7.38 19.79
N SER A 10 22.67 8.55 19.17
CA SER A 10 21.65 9.59 19.36
C SER A 10 20.31 9.11 18.81
N ARG A 11 19.27 9.21 19.65
CA ARG A 11 17.92 8.86 19.20
C ARG A 11 17.45 9.95 18.26
N PRO A 12 17.11 9.64 16.99
CA PRO A 12 16.58 10.62 16.05
C PRO A 12 15.26 11.21 16.57
N ARG A 13 14.94 12.40 16.14
CA ARG A 13 13.63 12.98 16.42
C ARG A 13 12.53 12.14 15.76
N PRO A 14 11.34 12.08 16.32
CA PRO A 14 10.23 11.42 15.65
C PRO A 14 10.05 11.96 14.23
N PHE A 15 10.00 11.05 13.25
CA PHE A 15 9.85 11.36 11.82
C PHE A 15 11.03 12.13 11.18
N GLU A 16 12.22 12.11 11.78
CA GLU A 16 13.43 12.74 11.21
C GLU A 16 13.94 11.99 9.98
N PHE A 17 13.83 10.67 9.96
CA PHE A 17 14.25 9.82 8.85
C PHE A 17 13.09 8.94 8.39
N TYR A 18 12.98 8.81 7.07
CA TYR A 18 12.09 7.83 6.44
C TYR A 18 12.88 6.55 6.17
N THR A 19 12.70 5.56 7.01
CA THR A 19 13.45 4.29 6.94
C THR A 19 12.70 3.18 6.21
N ALA A 20 11.48 3.44 5.76
CA ALA A 20 10.67 2.41 5.11
C ALA A 20 11.27 1.94 3.79
N SER A 21 11.94 2.82 3.02
CA SER A 21 12.59 2.43 1.77
C SER A 21 13.53 1.25 1.96
N ASP A 22 14.43 1.30 2.95
CA ASP A 22 15.42 0.26 3.18
C ASP A 22 14.78 -1.10 3.52
N LEU A 23 13.69 -1.06 4.29
CA LEU A 23 12.94 -2.26 4.67
C LEU A 23 12.33 -2.98 3.46
N TRP A 24 11.84 -2.22 2.47
CA TRP A 24 11.06 -2.76 1.36
C TRP A 24 11.85 -2.92 0.06
N THR A 25 13.04 -2.29 -0.07
CA THR A 25 13.85 -2.32 -1.30
C THR A 25 15.13 -3.12 -1.18
N ASP A 26 15.68 -3.29 0.04
CA ASP A 26 16.82 -4.19 0.26
C ASP A 26 16.47 -5.63 -0.14
N GLU A 27 17.36 -6.29 -0.85
CA GLU A 27 17.09 -7.60 -1.45
C GLU A 27 16.74 -8.68 -0.42
N HIS A 28 17.49 -8.75 0.66
CA HIS A 28 17.30 -9.76 1.71
C HIS A 28 16.02 -9.43 2.51
N THR A 29 15.90 -8.21 2.96
CA THR A 29 14.82 -7.76 3.83
C THR A 29 13.47 -7.78 3.09
N SER A 30 13.41 -7.32 1.85
CA SER A 30 12.19 -7.32 1.05
C SER A 30 11.63 -8.72 0.80
N LYS A 31 12.52 -9.73 0.70
CA LYS A 31 12.11 -11.13 0.59
C LYS A 31 11.41 -11.62 1.85
N GLN A 32 11.94 -11.28 3.02
CA GLN A 32 11.32 -11.63 4.31
C GLN A 32 10.00 -10.89 4.49
N MET A 33 9.97 -9.60 4.14
CA MET A 33 8.76 -8.79 4.23
C MET A 33 7.63 -9.34 3.33
N LEU A 34 7.95 -9.77 2.10
CA LEU A 34 6.97 -10.43 1.25
C LEU A 34 6.44 -11.73 1.90
N SER A 35 7.32 -12.54 2.50
CA SER A 35 6.89 -13.77 3.17
C SER A 35 5.94 -13.49 4.34
N PHE A 36 6.18 -12.40 5.09
CA PHE A 36 5.27 -11.96 6.16
C PHE A 36 3.94 -11.46 5.62
N HIS A 37 3.92 -10.73 4.50
CA HIS A 37 2.68 -10.34 3.83
C HIS A 37 1.82 -11.54 3.44
N LEU A 38 2.46 -12.60 2.96
CA LEU A 38 1.78 -13.80 2.46
C LEU A 38 1.39 -14.79 3.57
N ASN A 39 1.89 -14.60 4.78
CA ASN A 39 1.49 -15.39 5.92
C ASN A 39 0.18 -14.87 6.52
N GLY A 40 -0.93 -15.45 6.09
CA GLY A 40 -2.26 -15.02 6.49
C GLY A 40 -2.64 -15.28 7.96
N GLU A 41 -1.74 -15.88 8.76
CA GLU A 41 -1.99 -16.20 10.17
C GLU A 41 -1.41 -15.16 11.13
N ILE A 42 -0.61 -14.21 10.64
CA ILE A 42 0.07 -13.21 11.46
C ILE A 42 -0.27 -11.78 11.00
N ASP A 43 -0.18 -10.82 11.92
CA ASP A 43 -0.44 -9.38 11.69
C ASP A 43 0.87 -8.57 11.72
N VAL A 44 1.89 -8.98 10.94
CA VAL A 44 3.20 -8.30 10.93
C VAL A 44 3.28 -7.23 9.85
N SER A 45 3.21 -7.64 8.57
CA SER A 45 3.29 -6.73 7.41
C SER A 45 1.93 -6.50 6.75
N SER A 46 1.02 -7.44 6.92
CA SER A 46 -0.38 -7.35 6.51
C SER A 46 -1.26 -7.90 7.61
N ARG A 47 -2.55 -7.64 7.54
CA ARG A 47 -3.52 -8.26 8.43
C ARG A 47 -3.73 -9.73 8.07
N LYS A 48 -4.22 -10.52 9.02
CA LYS A 48 -4.63 -11.92 8.79
C LYS A 48 -5.62 -12.03 7.64
N THR A 49 -5.56 -13.12 6.90
CA THR A 49 -6.44 -13.36 5.75
C THR A 49 -7.91 -13.13 6.08
N SER A 50 -8.39 -13.63 7.22
CA SER A 50 -9.77 -13.45 7.66
C SER A 50 -10.18 -11.99 7.87
N PHE A 51 -9.24 -11.13 8.30
CA PHE A 51 -9.49 -9.70 8.42
C PHE A 51 -9.52 -9.03 7.04
N ILE A 52 -8.57 -9.37 6.16
CA ILE A 52 -8.52 -8.85 4.78
C ILE A 52 -9.81 -9.21 4.03
N ASP A 53 -10.31 -10.43 4.20
CA ASP A 53 -11.56 -10.89 3.58
C ASP A 53 -12.75 -10.04 4.04
N ARG A 54 -12.93 -9.90 5.36
CA ARG A 54 -14.04 -9.11 5.90
C ARG A 54 -13.94 -7.63 5.54
N SER A 55 -12.73 -7.04 5.62
CA SER A 55 -12.55 -5.62 5.32
C SER A 55 -12.71 -5.34 3.82
N SER A 56 -12.23 -6.21 2.94
CA SER A 56 -12.45 -6.04 1.50
C SER A 56 -13.92 -6.19 1.11
N GLU A 57 -14.66 -7.09 1.75
CA GLU A 57 -16.11 -7.19 1.54
C GLU A 57 -16.86 -5.99 2.08
N TRP A 58 -16.47 -5.48 3.25
CA TRP A 58 -17.02 -4.25 3.80
C TRP A 58 -16.76 -3.06 2.88
N ILE A 59 -15.51 -2.87 2.40
CA ILE A 59 -15.16 -1.84 1.42
C ILE A 59 -16.05 -1.97 0.19
N SER A 60 -16.17 -3.19 -0.35
CA SER A 60 -16.94 -3.45 -1.56
C SER A 60 -18.42 -3.10 -1.38
N SER A 61 -19.00 -3.47 -0.25
CA SER A 61 -20.41 -3.21 0.04
C SER A 61 -20.68 -1.73 0.35
N HIS A 62 -19.80 -1.11 1.17
CA HIS A 62 -19.98 0.26 1.64
C HIS A 62 -19.85 1.29 0.51
N PHE A 63 -18.90 1.08 -0.40
CA PHE A 63 -18.63 1.96 -1.53
C PHE A 63 -19.24 1.49 -2.83
N ASN A 64 -20.04 0.41 -2.83
CA ASN A 64 -20.65 -0.19 -4.01
C ASN A 64 -19.59 -0.49 -5.10
N VAL A 65 -18.45 -1.08 -4.70
CA VAL A 65 -17.37 -1.40 -5.62
C VAL A 65 -17.85 -2.40 -6.67
N GLY A 66 -17.76 -2.04 -7.94
CA GLY A 66 -18.27 -2.86 -9.03
C GLY A 66 -17.74 -2.44 -10.38
N LYS A 67 -18.39 -2.96 -11.42
CA LYS A 67 -17.99 -2.79 -12.83
C LYS A 67 -17.79 -1.32 -13.20
N GLY A 68 -16.58 -1.01 -13.71
CA GLY A 68 -16.22 0.31 -14.23
C GLY A 68 -15.91 1.35 -13.16
N MET A 69 -15.93 0.98 -11.87
CA MET A 69 -15.48 1.86 -10.81
C MET A 69 -13.96 1.88 -10.78
N LYS A 70 -13.36 3.04 -11.05
CA LYS A 70 -11.91 3.23 -10.91
C LYS A 70 -11.53 3.43 -9.45
N LEU A 71 -10.59 2.63 -8.96
CA LEU A 71 -10.03 2.77 -7.63
C LEU A 71 -8.51 2.62 -7.64
N ALA A 72 -7.86 3.26 -6.68
CA ALA A 72 -6.42 3.14 -6.46
C ALA A 72 -6.15 2.61 -5.05
N ASP A 73 -5.07 1.82 -4.91
CA ASP A 73 -4.56 1.31 -3.65
C ASP A 73 -3.10 1.73 -3.51
N PHE A 74 -2.84 2.68 -2.62
CA PHE A 74 -1.53 3.26 -2.35
C PHE A 74 -0.83 2.45 -1.25
N GLY A 75 0.36 1.93 -1.55
CA GLY A 75 1.00 0.93 -0.70
C GLY A 75 0.33 -0.44 -0.86
N CYS A 76 -0.02 -0.82 -2.09
CA CYS A 76 -0.79 -2.03 -2.36
C CYS A 76 -0.06 -3.34 -2.00
N GLY A 77 1.26 -3.28 -1.77
CA GLY A 77 2.09 -4.44 -1.47
C GLY A 77 1.94 -5.56 -2.49
N PRO A 78 1.81 -6.82 -2.04
CA PRO A 78 1.63 -7.97 -2.92
C PRO A 78 0.21 -8.11 -3.50
N GLY A 79 -0.64 -7.09 -3.40
CA GLY A 79 -1.93 -7.03 -4.06
C GLY A 79 -3.05 -7.76 -3.33
N LEU A 80 -2.98 -7.93 -2.02
CA LEU A 80 -3.97 -8.68 -1.24
C LEU A 80 -5.39 -8.08 -1.30
N TYR A 81 -5.49 -6.75 -1.32
CA TYR A 81 -6.77 -6.04 -1.49
C TYR A 81 -7.11 -5.82 -2.97
N THR A 82 -6.14 -5.39 -3.78
CA THR A 82 -6.36 -5.11 -5.21
C THR A 82 -6.95 -6.31 -5.95
N THR A 83 -6.45 -7.52 -5.67
CA THR A 83 -6.96 -8.78 -6.24
C THR A 83 -8.44 -9.02 -5.89
N LYS A 84 -8.82 -8.80 -4.63
CA LYS A 84 -10.21 -8.99 -4.16
C LYS A 84 -11.17 -7.97 -4.78
N LEU A 85 -10.74 -6.72 -4.88
CA LEU A 85 -11.54 -5.65 -5.46
C LEU A 85 -11.67 -5.79 -6.97
N ALA A 86 -10.62 -6.24 -7.67
CA ALA A 86 -10.67 -6.54 -9.09
C ALA A 86 -11.65 -7.70 -9.41
N LYS A 87 -11.78 -8.69 -8.52
CA LYS A 87 -12.81 -9.75 -8.63
C LYS A 87 -14.24 -9.23 -8.59
N LYS A 88 -14.46 -8.04 -8.02
CA LYS A 88 -15.75 -7.33 -8.08
C LYS A 88 -15.93 -6.53 -9.40
N ARG A 89 -15.03 -6.69 -10.37
CA ARG A 89 -14.99 -6.03 -11.68
C ARG A 89 -14.70 -4.52 -11.62
N ALA A 90 -14.07 -4.04 -10.57
CA ALA A 90 -13.54 -2.69 -10.51
C ALA A 90 -12.29 -2.56 -11.40
N GLU A 91 -12.04 -1.36 -11.89
CA GLU A 91 -10.81 -0.98 -12.57
C GLU A 91 -9.80 -0.55 -11.50
N VAL A 92 -8.87 -1.43 -11.17
CA VAL A 92 -7.98 -1.28 -10.02
C VAL A 92 -6.59 -0.85 -10.47
N THR A 93 -6.06 0.20 -9.84
CA THR A 93 -4.65 0.60 -9.93
C THR A 93 -3.99 0.37 -8.57
N GLY A 94 -2.96 -0.46 -8.53
CA GLY A 94 -2.14 -0.69 -7.33
C GLY A 94 -0.79 0.00 -7.48
N ILE A 95 -0.39 0.80 -6.49
CA ILE A 95 0.88 1.53 -6.50
C ILE A 95 1.70 1.10 -5.29
N ASP A 96 2.94 0.67 -5.52
CA ASP A 96 3.87 0.32 -4.45
C ASP A 96 5.31 0.48 -4.94
N PHE A 97 6.21 0.93 -4.09
CA PHE A 97 7.60 1.08 -4.46
C PHE A 97 8.43 -0.21 -4.30
N SER A 98 7.90 -1.23 -3.62
CA SER A 98 8.54 -2.55 -3.49
C SER A 98 8.43 -3.33 -4.79
N THR A 99 9.50 -3.38 -5.57
CA THR A 99 9.55 -4.13 -6.83
C THR A 99 9.16 -5.59 -6.65
N ARG A 100 9.59 -6.22 -5.56
CA ARG A 100 9.29 -7.62 -5.26
C ARG A 100 7.80 -7.84 -5.01
N SER A 101 7.17 -6.95 -4.26
CA SER A 101 5.74 -7.02 -4.00
C SER A 101 4.92 -6.83 -5.28
N ILE A 102 5.29 -5.85 -6.10
CA ILE A 102 4.62 -5.59 -7.39
C ILE A 102 4.77 -6.77 -8.35
N GLN A 103 5.97 -7.36 -8.47
CA GLN A 103 6.16 -8.55 -9.32
C GLN A 103 5.24 -9.70 -8.88
N TYR A 104 5.20 -9.99 -7.58
CA TYR A 104 4.30 -11.00 -7.06
C TYR A 104 2.83 -10.68 -7.35
N ALA A 105 2.40 -9.43 -7.14
CA ALA A 105 1.03 -9.00 -7.42
C ALA A 105 0.65 -9.16 -8.90
N GLN A 106 1.56 -8.84 -9.81
CA GLN A 106 1.39 -9.04 -11.26
C GLN A 106 1.26 -10.52 -11.61
N GLU A 107 2.11 -11.38 -11.04
CA GLU A 107 2.02 -12.83 -11.25
C GLU A 107 0.69 -13.41 -10.78
N VAL A 108 0.20 -12.94 -9.62
CA VAL A 108 -1.13 -13.34 -9.10
C VAL A 108 -2.23 -12.88 -10.04
N ALA A 109 -2.20 -11.62 -10.50
CA ALA A 109 -3.21 -11.10 -11.42
C ALA A 109 -3.26 -11.88 -12.73
N ILE A 110 -2.11 -12.21 -13.31
CA ILE A 110 -2.02 -13.04 -14.53
C ILE A 110 -2.60 -14.43 -14.27
N ARG A 111 -2.20 -15.09 -13.19
CA ARG A 111 -2.65 -16.42 -12.83
C ARG A 111 -4.16 -16.49 -12.62
N GLU A 112 -4.75 -15.43 -12.07
CA GLU A 112 -6.19 -15.36 -11.79
C GLU A 112 -7.00 -14.69 -12.91
N GLY A 113 -6.37 -14.32 -14.03
CA GLY A 113 -7.03 -13.69 -15.18
C GLY A 113 -7.63 -12.34 -14.87
N LEU A 114 -7.01 -11.58 -13.95
CA LEU A 114 -7.46 -10.25 -13.52
C LEU A 114 -6.70 -9.17 -14.26
N SER A 115 -7.41 -8.12 -14.69
CA SER A 115 -6.80 -6.91 -15.26
C SER A 115 -6.64 -5.88 -14.15
N ILE A 116 -5.42 -5.75 -13.64
CA ILE A 116 -5.05 -4.78 -12.60
C ILE A 116 -3.85 -3.99 -13.12
N HIS A 117 -3.91 -2.67 -13.02
CA HIS A 117 -2.79 -1.80 -13.38
C HIS A 117 -1.86 -1.64 -12.19
N TYR A 118 -0.70 -2.30 -12.20
CA TYR A 118 0.31 -2.16 -11.17
C TYR A 118 1.42 -1.21 -11.59
N VAL A 119 1.72 -0.25 -10.71
CA VAL A 119 2.76 0.77 -10.87
C VAL A 119 3.82 0.58 -9.79
N ASN A 120 5.06 0.28 -10.20
CA ASN A 120 6.18 0.20 -9.28
C ASN A 120 6.79 1.59 -9.08
N GLN A 121 6.25 2.34 -8.15
CA GLN A 121 6.65 3.71 -7.84
C GLN A 121 6.25 4.08 -6.42
N ASP A 122 6.99 5.03 -5.82
CA ASP A 122 6.53 5.68 -4.60
C ASP A 122 5.26 6.51 -4.91
N TYR A 123 4.19 6.24 -4.18
CA TYR A 123 2.92 6.95 -4.36
C TYR A 123 2.99 8.44 -4.03
N LEU A 124 3.99 8.89 -3.25
CA LEU A 124 4.21 10.31 -2.96
C LEU A 124 4.61 11.12 -4.19
N VAL A 125 5.24 10.47 -5.17
CA VAL A 125 5.63 11.10 -6.44
C VAL A 125 4.80 10.62 -7.63
N PHE A 126 3.81 9.75 -7.37
CA PHE A 126 2.90 9.25 -8.40
C PHE A 126 2.02 10.38 -8.94
N LYS A 127 1.98 10.52 -10.25
CA LYS A 127 1.17 11.52 -10.95
C LYS A 127 0.32 10.83 -12.00
N THR A 128 -0.93 11.22 -12.11
CA THR A 128 -1.86 10.68 -13.08
C THR A 128 -2.96 11.70 -13.39
N ASP A 129 -3.48 11.66 -14.60
CA ASP A 129 -4.69 12.37 -15.00
C ASP A 129 -5.96 11.54 -14.73
N ASP A 130 -5.80 10.27 -14.37
CA ASP A 130 -6.92 9.42 -13.95
C ASP A 130 -7.59 9.96 -12.69
N ARG A 131 -8.91 9.80 -12.65
CA ARG A 131 -9.72 10.16 -11.51
C ARG A 131 -10.30 8.90 -10.88
N PHE A 132 -10.00 8.69 -9.63
CA PHE A 132 -10.46 7.54 -8.86
C PHE A 132 -11.71 7.89 -8.07
N ALA A 133 -12.69 7.00 -8.08
CA ALA A 133 -13.87 7.11 -7.22
C ALA A 133 -13.56 6.71 -5.76
N LEU A 134 -12.51 5.92 -5.55
CA LEU A 134 -12.04 5.50 -4.23
C LEU A 134 -10.53 5.38 -4.26
N ILE A 135 -9.88 5.88 -3.21
CA ILE A 135 -8.46 5.67 -2.95
C ILE A 135 -8.34 4.97 -1.61
N LEU A 136 -7.59 3.89 -1.61
CA LEU A 136 -7.26 3.12 -0.41
C LEU A 136 -5.82 3.41 -0.01
N MET A 137 -5.58 3.44 1.29
CA MET A 137 -4.25 3.46 1.90
C MET A 137 -4.38 2.68 3.21
N ILE A 138 -3.95 1.43 3.18
CA ILE A 138 -4.23 0.44 4.22
C ILE A 138 -2.93 0.06 4.94
N MET A 139 -3.04 -0.30 6.21
CA MET A 139 -1.92 -0.84 7.00
C MET A 139 -0.80 0.17 7.31
N CYS A 140 -1.13 1.27 7.95
CA CYS A 140 -0.19 2.26 8.49
C CYS A 140 0.63 3.08 7.48
N ASP A 141 0.44 2.92 6.17
CA ASP A 141 1.18 3.68 5.16
C ASP A 141 1.10 5.20 5.41
N PHE A 142 -0.08 5.71 5.67
CA PHE A 142 -0.27 7.13 6.01
C PHE A 142 0.41 7.52 7.33
N CYS A 143 0.37 6.65 8.34
CA CYS A 143 0.96 6.92 9.65
C CYS A 143 2.48 6.91 9.63
N ALA A 144 3.08 6.13 8.74
CA ALA A 144 4.52 5.99 8.59
C ALA A 144 5.17 7.18 7.88
N GLN A 145 4.38 8.01 7.17
CA GLN A 145 4.91 9.16 6.44
C GLN A 145 5.39 10.26 7.38
N PRO A 146 6.56 10.89 7.10
CA PRO A 146 6.97 12.13 7.72
C PRO A 146 5.92 13.23 7.56
N TYR A 147 5.86 14.16 8.51
CA TYR A 147 4.79 15.15 8.55
C TYR A 147 4.67 16.04 7.29
N PRO A 148 5.77 16.45 6.63
CA PRO A 148 5.70 17.22 5.38
C PRO A 148 5.04 16.43 4.24
N GLU A 149 5.40 15.16 4.08
CA GLU A 149 4.94 14.29 2.99
C GLU A 149 3.47 13.88 3.12
N LYS A 150 2.91 13.90 4.34
CA LYS A 150 1.47 13.67 4.56
C LYS A 150 0.59 14.66 3.79
N LYS A 151 1.07 15.90 3.58
CA LYS A 151 0.36 16.91 2.81
C LYS A 151 0.37 16.59 1.31
N ASP A 152 1.42 15.97 0.82
CA ASP A 152 1.60 15.67 -0.60
C ASP A 152 0.85 14.39 -1.00
N ALA A 153 0.76 13.40 -0.12
CA ALA A 153 -0.06 12.20 -0.33
C ALA A 153 -1.56 12.50 -0.55
N VAL A 154 -2.01 13.69 -0.13
CA VAL A 154 -3.40 14.15 -0.24
C VAL A 154 -3.73 14.83 -1.58
N GLN A 155 -2.74 15.03 -2.48
CA GLN A 155 -2.95 15.82 -3.71
C GLN A 155 -3.52 15.02 -4.90
N VAL A 156 -3.78 13.73 -4.77
CA VAL A 156 -4.39 12.95 -5.86
C VAL A 156 -5.88 13.26 -5.97
N PRO A 157 -6.38 13.70 -7.14
CA PRO A 157 -7.78 14.08 -7.30
C PRO A 157 -8.73 12.91 -7.07
N CYS A 158 -9.51 12.97 -6.00
CA CYS A 158 -10.61 12.05 -5.76
C CYS A 158 -11.95 12.71 -6.10
N PHE A 159 -12.80 12.06 -6.89
CA PHE A 159 -14.04 12.64 -7.40
C PHE A 159 -15.15 12.76 -6.35
N SER A 160 -15.11 11.93 -5.30
CA SER A 160 -16.23 11.79 -4.35
C SER A 160 -15.91 12.20 -2.91
N GLY A 161 -14.72 12.74 -2.64
CA GLY A 161 -14.39 13.26 -1.29
C GLY A 161 -14.27 12.20 -0.19
N ALA A 162 -14.24 10.91 -0.53
CA ALA A 162 -14.10 9.84 0.45
C ALA A 162 -12.63 9.44 0.62
N TRP A 163 -12.01 9.93 1.68
CA TRP A 163 -10.71 9.48 2.16
C TRP A 163 -10.93 8.43 3.24
N TRP A 164 -10.47 7.21 3.03
CA TRP A 164 -10.48 6.20 4.08
C TRP A 164 -9.06 5.84 4.48
N LEU A 165 -8.72 6.34 5.67
CA LEU A 165 -7.57 5.91 6.44
C LEU A 165 -8.07 4.87 7.44
N TYR A 166 -7.71 3.61 7.24
CA TYR A 166 -7.93 2.59 8.25
C TYR A 166 -6.63 2.36 9.01
N SER A 167 -6.52 2.99 10.19
CA SER A 167 -5.53 2.66 11.21
C SER A 167 -6.27 2.17 12.45
N THR A 168 -6.15 0.93 12.78
CA THR A 168 -6.26 0.40 14.14
C THR A 168 -5.20 -0.64 14.35
#